data_9d9b3e34e2b985e41e2ec7e5afea2fd2
#
_entry.id   9d9b3e34e2b985e41e2ec7e5afea2fd2
#
_cell.length_a   1.000
_cell.length_b   1.000
_cell.length_c   1.000
_cell.angle_alpha   90.00
_cell.angle_beta   90.00
_cell.angle_gamma   90.00
#
_symmetry.space_group_name_H-M   'P 1'
#
loop_
_entity.id
_entity.type
_entity.pdbx_description
1 polymer ?
#
loop_
_entity_poly.entity_id
_entity_poly.type
_entity_poly.pdbx_seq_one_letter_code
_entity_poly.pdbx_strand_id
1 'polypeptide(L)'
;VNKYGWIDTGSSFLPSELISAFLWAQIENIDTIQARRKAIWEQYYAGLKPIADKELITLPNIPAYATNNAHMFYIVCRSLEERSAFIAHMKQNGIQAVFHYLSLHRSGFYLTHPDSRPDNCQEIERVGDEEQVVGLHLPNCDHFADCLVRLPLFYELTDEEVKRILDSCHNFFNTLTTD
;
A
#
# COMPACT_ATOMS: atom_id res chain seq x y z
N VAL A 1 0.03 -20.46 -5.80
CA VAL A 1 1.20 -19.56 -6.00
C VAL A 1 0.85 -18.24 -5.31
N ASN A 2 1.72 -17.76 -4.44
CA ASN A 2 1.53 -16.47 -3.77
C ASN A 2 1.70 -15.35 -4.82
N LYS A 3 0.60 -14.66 -5.14
CA LYS A 3 0.57 -13.58 -6.14
C LYS A 3 1.51 -12.41 -5.81
N TYR A 4 1.82 -12.20 -4.53
CA TYR A 4 2.57 -11.05 -4.06
C TYR A 4 4.00 -11.39 -3.61
N GLY A 5 4.38 -12.66 -3.64
CA GLY A 5 5.73 -13.11 -3.32
C GLY A 5 6.64 -13.07 -4.56
N TRP A 6 7.83 -12.52 -4.42
CA TRP A 6 8.84 -12.62 -5.46
C TRP A 6 9.54 -13.99 -5.38
N ILE A 7 9.45 -14.79 -6.44
CA ILE A 7 9.90 -16.18 -6.46
C ILE A 7 10.92 -16.50 -7.55
N ASP A 8 11.03 -15.65 -8.58
CA ASP A 8 11.92 -15.88 -9.73
C ASP A 8 12.24 -14.59 -10.47
N THR A 9 13.24 -14.62 -11.34
CA THR A 9 13.59 -13.51 -12.22
C THR A 9 12.50 -13.34 -13.27
N GLY A 10 11.98 -12.12 -13.36
CA GLY A 10 10.96 -11.75 -14.33
C GLY A 10 11.49 -10.86 -15.45
N SER A 11 10.61 -10.49 -16.36
CA SER A 11 10.88 -9.54 -17.44
C SER A 11 9.75 -8.54 -17.56
N SER A 12 10.09 -7.32 -17.98
CA SER A 12 9.13 -6.31 -18.41
C SER A 12 9.06 -6.29 -19.92
N PHE A 13 7.87 -6.55 -20.47
CA PHE A 13 7.64 -6.51 -21.91
C PHE A 13 7.08 -5.15 -22.31
N LEU A 14 7.47 -4.67 -23.50
CA LEU A 14 6.87 -3.48 -24.08
C LEU A 14 5.37 -3.73 -24.35
N PRO A 15 4.52 -2.71 -24.20
CA PRO A 15 3.11 -2.83 -24.56
C PRO A 15 2.93 -3.09 -26.04
N SER A 16 1.89 -3.83 -26.40
CA SER A 16 1.51 -3.99 -27.83
C SER A 16 0.96 -2.68 -28.39
N GLU A 17 0.92 -2.55 -29.72
CA GLU A 17 0.36 -1.38 -30.42
C GLU A 17 -1.09 -1.10 -29.98
N LEU A 18 -1.90 -2.14 -29.76
CA LEU A 18 -3.27 -1.99 -29.26
C LEU A 18 -3.34 -1.39 -27.87
N ILE A 19 -2.47 -1.84 -26.96
CA ILE A 19 -2.38 -1.28 -25.62
C ILE A 19 -1.87 0.15 -25.67
N SER A 20 -0.90 0.45 -26.53
CA SER A 20 -0.36 1.79 -26.73
C SER A 20 -1.40 2.76 -27.28
N ALA A 21 -2.21 2.33 -28.24
CA ALA A 21 -3.30 3.14 -28.80
C ALA A 21 -4.38 3.43 -27.73
N PHE A 22 -4.74 2.43 -26.91
CA PHE A 22 -5.68 2.62 -25.82
C PHE A 22 -5.13 3.59 -24.75
N LEU A 23 -3.85 3.45 -24.40
CA LEU A 23 -3.18 4.35 -23.47
C LEU A 23 -3.13 5.78 -24.02
N TRP A 24 -2.89 5.96 -25.31
CA TRP A 24 -2.88 7.29 -25.94
C TRP A 24 -4.20 8.02 -25.74
N ALA A 25 -5.33 7.35 -25.95
CA ALA A 25 -6.65 7.94 -25.72
C ALA A 25 -6.88 8.35 -24.25
N GLN A 26 -6.28 7.63 -23.29
CA GLN A 26 -6.31 8.04 -21.88
C GLN A 26 -5.43 9.26 -21.62
N ILE A 27 -4.25 9.35 -22.26
CA ILE A 27 -3.32 10.46 -22.10
C ILE A 27 -3.92 11.76 -22.65
N GLU A 28 -4.71 11.73 -23.71
CA GLU A 28 -5.42 12.90 -24.23
C GLU A 28 -6.39 13.53 -23.20
N ASN A 29 -6.85 12.75 -22.20
CA ASN A 29 -7.75 13.17 -21.14
C ASN A 29 -7.07 13.27 -19.76
N ILE A 30 -5.72 13.24 -19.72
CA ILE A 30 -4.96 13.09 -18.48
C ILE A 30 -5.26 14.20 -17.47
N ASP A 31 -5.42 15.43 -17.89
CA ASP A 31 -5.66 16.56 -16.98
C ASP A 31 -7.00 16.42 -16.25
N THR A 32 -8.05 16.01 -16.94
CA THR A 32 -9.37 15.76 -16.36
C THR A 32 -9.32 14.59 -15.39
N ILE A 33 -8.67 13.49 -15.78
CA ILE A 33 -8.50 12.31 -14.96
C ILE A 33 -7.71 12.65 -13.69
N GLN A 34 -6.63 13.39 -13.83
CA GLN A 34 -5.79 13.77 -12.69
C GLN A 34 -6.47 14.76 -11.76
N ALA A 35 -7.22 15.72 -12.27
CA ALA A 35 -8.00 16.65 -11.45
C ALA A 35 -9.00 15.88 -10.56
N ARG A 36 -9.75 14.93 -11.12
CA ARG A 36 -10.68 14.10 -10.34
C ARG A 36 -9.97 13.23 -9.31
N ARG A 37 -8.88 12.55 -9.67
CA ARG A 37 -8.12 11.72 -8.74
C ARG A 37 -7.55 12.53 -7.57
N LYS A 38 -7.04 13.72 -7.83
CA LYS A 38 -6.56 14.64 -6.79
C LYS A 38 -7.69 15.08 -5.86
N ALA A 39 -8.85 15.42 -6.41
CA ALA A 39 -10.02 15.80 -5.60
C ALA A 39 -10.46 14.67 -4.64
N ILE A 40 -10.48 13.40 -5.11
CA ILE A 40 -10.76 12.24 -4.27
C ILE A 40 -9.69 12.07 -3.19
N TRP A 41 -8.42 12.21 -3.57
CA TRP A 41 -7.29 12.10 -2.65
C TRP A 41 -7.38 13.13 -1.52
N GLU A 42 -7.70 14.37 -1.85
CA GLU A 42 -7.85 15.46 -0.88
C GLU A 42 -9.05 15.24 0.05
N GLN A 43 -10.17 14.72 -0.48
CA GLN A 43 -11.32 14.34 0.36
C GLN A 43 -10.94 13.25 1.38
N TYR A 44 -10.20 12.22 0.96
CA TYR A 44 -9.70 11.20 1.89
C TYR A 44 -8.78 11.80 2.94
N TYR A 45 -7.82 12.62 2.51
CA TYR A 45 -6.85 13.23 3.42
C TYR A 45 -7.54 14.10 4.49
N ALA A 46 -8.45 14.97 4.06
CA ALA A 46 -9.21 15.82 4.97
C ALA A 46 -10.14 15.01 5.88
N GLY A 47 -10.85 14.02 5.32
CA GLY A 47 -11.80 13.20 6.06
C GLY A 47 -11.17 12.26 7.08
N LEU A 48 -9.92 11.79 6.85
CA LEU A 48 -9.23 10.89 7.77
C LEU A 48 -8.30 11.61 8.73
N LYS A 49 -8.05 12.92 8.52
CA LYS A 49 -7.22 13.70 9.42
C LYS A 49 -7.65 13.63 10.89
N PRO A 50 -8.94 13.67 11.27
CA PRO A 50 -9.36 13.54 12.67
C PRO A 50 -8.99 12.20 13.32
N ILE A 51 -8.85 11.12 12.53
CA ILE A 51 -8.39 9.81 13.02
C ILE A 51 -6.86 9.84 13.20
N ALA A 52 -6.15 10.45 12.26
CA ALA A 52 -4.70 10.60 12.33
C ALA A 52 -4.26 11.52 13.49
N ASP A 53 -5.01 12.59 13.75
CA ASP A 53 -4.74 13.52 14.88
C ASP A 53 -4.88 12.82 16.25
N LYS A 54 -5.58 11.69 16.30
CA LYS A 54 -5.66 10.80 17.49
C LYS A 54 -4.58 9.70 17.48
N GLU A 55 -3.63 9.75 16.55
CA GLU A 55 -2.56 8.76 16.39
C GLU A 55 -3.05 7.32 16.13
N LEU A 56 -4.27 7.15 15.63
CA LEU A 56 -4.83 5.83 15.31
C LEU A 56 -4.37 5.31 13.95
N ILE A 57 -4.01 6.22 13.04
CA ILE A 57 -3.43 5.92 11.72
C ILE A 57 -2.37 6.95 11.37
N THR A 58 -1.48 6.59 10.43
CA THR A 58 -0.61 7.56 9.76
C THR A 58 -1.10 7.80 8.34
N LEU A 59 -1.19 9.08 7.94
CA LEU A 59 -1.54 9.51 6.59
C LEU A 59 -0.30 9.70 5.71
N PRO A 60 -0.47 9.66 4.37
CA PRO A 60 0.61 9.98 3.43
C PRO A 60 1.19 11.38 3.70
N ASN A 61 2.50 11.46 3.75
CA ASN A 61 3.20 12.74 3.80
C ASN A 61 3.75 13.07 2.40
N ILE A 62 3.34 14.22 1.86
CA ILE A 62 3.85 14.73 0.59
C ILE A 62 4.89 15.80 0.91
N PRO A 63 6.20 15.55 0.71
CA PRO A 63 7.24 16.55 0.97
C PRO A 63 7.05 17.79 0.10
N ALA A 64 7.47 18.95 0.59
CA ALA A 64 7.30 20.23 -0.12
C ALA A 64 8.01 20.30 -1.49
N TYR A 65 9.02 19.45 -1.70
CA TYR A 65 9.74 19.36 -2.98
C TYR A 65 9.09 18.37 -3.97
N ALA A 66 8.03 17.65 -3.58
CA ALA A 66 7.38 16.65 -4.41
C ALA A 66 5.97 17.09 -4.82
N THR A 67 5.53 16.56 -5.97
CA THR A 67 4.14 16.71 -6.42
C THR A 67 3.38 15.40 -6.17
N ASN A 68 2.07 15.53 -5.88
CA ASN A 68 1.19 14.38 -5.73
C ASN A 68 0.45 14.10 -7.05
N ASN A 69 0.64 12.92 -7.61
CA ASN A 69 -0.10 12.47 -8.79
C ASN A 69 -1.39 11.70 -8.44
N ALA A 70 -1.68 11.52 -7.15
CA ALA A 70 -2.87 10.85 -6.65
C ALA A 70 -3.14 9.46 -7.29
N HIS A 71 -2.08 8.68 -7.59
CA HIS A 71 -2.26 7.35 -8.18
C HIS A 71 -2.77 6.32 -7.18
N MET A 72 -2.56 6.54 -5.89
CA MET A 72 -3.12 5.75 -4.79
C MET A 72 -3.37 6.64 -3.57
N PHE A 73 -4.28 6.21 -2.69
CA PHE A 73 -4.39 6.69 -1.33
C PHE A 73 -4.19 5.52 -0.37
N TYR A 74 -3.44 5.74 0.69
CA TYR A 74 -3.18 4.72 1.70
C TYR A 74 -3.24 5.30 3.10
N ILE A 75 -3.46 4.43 4.06
CA ILE A 75 -3.26 4.68 5.49
C ILE A 75 -2.29 3.64 6.04
N VAL A 76 -1.61 3.96 7.12
CA VAL A 76 -0.77 3.01 7.86
C VAL A 76 -1.40 2.78 9.22
N CYS A 77 -1.82 1.56 9.48
CA CYS A 77 -2.34 1.11 10.77
C CYS A 77 -1.20 0.93 11.78
N ARG A 78 -1.52 0.74 13.05
CA ARG A 78 -0.53 0.60 14.13
C ARG A 78 0.11 -0.79 14.16
N SER A 79 -0.61 -1.83 13.71
CA SER A 79 -0.12 -3.20 13.66
C SER A 79 -0.69 -3.99 12.48
N LEU A 80 -0.09 -5.16 12.23
CA LEU A 80 -0.55 -6.14 11.23
C LEU A 80 -1.97 -6.66 11.55
N GLU A 81 -2.26 -6.88 12.83
CA GLU A 81 -3.55 -7.35 13.31
C GLU A 81 -4.63 -6.31 13.05
N GLU A 82 -4.36 -5.04 13.41
CA GLU A 82 -5.27 -3.93 13.16
C GLU A 82 -5.53 -3.74 11.66
N ARG A 83 -4.46 -3.79 10.84
CA ARG A 83 -4.60 -3.75 9.38
C ARG A 83 -5.50 -4.87 8.86
N SER A 84 -5.30 -6.09 9.36
CA SER A 84 -6.06 -7.25 8.89
C SER A 84 -7.53 -7.15 9.30
N ALA A 85 -7.80 -6.70 10.53
CA ALA A 85 -9.15 -6.44 11.01
C ALA A 85 -9.83 -5.30 10.24
N PHE A 86 -9.11 -4.23 9.92
CA PHE A 86 -9.61 -3.12 9.11
C PHE A 86 -9.99 -3.57 7.70
N ILE A 87 -9.14 -4.36 7.01
CA ILE A 87 -9.45 -4.90 5.69
C ILE A 87 -10.69 -5.80 5.74
N ALA A 88 -10.82 -6.64 6.78
CA ALA A 88 -12.01 -7.48 6.96
C ALA A 88 -13.28 -6.65 7.19
N HIS A 89 -13.22 -5.60 8.01
CA HIS A 89 -14.32 -4.66 8.24
C HIS A 89 -14.74 -3.97 6.94
N MET A 90 -13.80 -3.44 6.17
CA MET A 90 -14.09 -2.80 4.89
C MET A 90 -14.77 -3.76 3.92
N LYS A 91 -14.27 -5.00 3.83
CA LYS A 91 -14.87 -6.04 2.99
C LYS A 91 -16.32 -6.37 3.40
N GLN A 92 -16.61 -6.45 4.70
CA GLN A 92 -17.98 -6.67 5.21
C GLN A 92 -18.94 -5.54 4.81
N ASN A 93 -18.42 -4.32 4.65
CA ASN A 93 -19.14 -3.15 4.19
C ASN A 93 -19.13 -3.00 2.65
N GLY A 94 -18.69 -4.03 1.90
CA GLY A 94 -18.66 -4.03 0.44
C GLY A 94 -17.60 -3.06 -0.14
N ILE A 95 -16.55 -2.75 0.61
CA ILE A 95 -15.46 -1.84 0.21
C ILE A 95 -14.17 -2.67 0.06
N GLN A 96 -13.53 -2.59 -1.11
CA GLN A 96 -12.30 -3.31 -1.38
C GLN A 96 -11.07 -2.48 -0.96
N ALA A 97 -10.72 -2.56 0.31
CA ALA A 97 -9.41 -2.12 0.79
C ALA A 97 -8.40 -3.27 0.71
N VAL A 98 -7.15 -2.98 0.36
CA VAL A 98 -6.13 -4.00 0.14
C VAL A 98 -4.79 -3.58 0.74
N PHE A 99 -4.02 -4.55 1.25
CA PHE A 99 -2.63 -4.30 1.61
C PHE A 99 -1.79 -3.98 0.36
N HIS A 100 -0.58 -3.45 0.55
CA HIS A 100 0.36 -3.24 -0.54
C HIS A 100 1.24 -4.49 -0.72
N TYR A 101 2.42 -4.37 -1.26
CA TYR A 101 3.28 -5.52 -1.50
C TYR A 101 3.96 -6.01 -0.21
N LEU A 102 4.49 -7.23 -0.27
CA LEU A 102 5.33 -7.80 0.79
C LEU A 102 6.75 -7.24 0.71
N SER A 103 7.48 -7.28 1.82
CA SER A 103 8.88 -6.87 1.88
C SER A 103 9.75 -7.75 0.98
N LEU A 104 10.50 -7.14 0.06
CA LEU A 104 11.33 -7.89 -0.89
C LEU A 104 12.45 -8.67 -0.22
N HIS A 105 13.06 -8.14 0.82
CA HIS A 105 14.14 -8.79 1.57
C HIS A 105 13.69 -10.05 2.33
N ARG A 106 12.38 -10.26 2.51
CA ARG A 106 11.77 -11.48 3.05
C ARG A 106 11.22 -12.41 1.97
N SER A 107 11.40 -12.08 0.70
CA SER A 107 10.88 -12.92 -0.38
C SER A 107 11.68 -14.20 -0.53
N GLY A 108 11.02 -15.27 -0.98
CA GLY A 108 11.70 -16.54 -1.25
C GLY A 108 12.83 -16.40 -2.26
N PHE A 109 12.66 -15.54 -3.28
CA PHE A 109 13.72 -15.27 -4.26
C PHE A 109 14.95 -14.65 -3.58
N TYR A 110 14.77 -13.58 -2.80
CA TYR A 110 15.89 -12.91 -2.13
C TYR A 110 16.62 -13.85 -1.17
N LEU A 111 15.91 -14.69 -0.42
CA LEU A 111 16.48 -15.59 0.55
C LEU A 111 17.27 -16.75 -0.09
N THR A 112 16.88 -17.19 -1.30
CA THR A 112 17.50 -18.33 -1.99
C THR A 112 18.55 -17.94 -3.05
N HIS A 113 18.70 -16.64 -3.37
CA HIS A 113 19.66 -16.14 -4.37
C HIS A 113 20.68 -15.21 -3.72
N PRO A 114 21.74 -15.73 -3.10
CA PRO A 114 22.74 -14.94 -2.39
C PRO A 114 23.41 -13.89 -3.28
N ASP A 115 23.62 -14.15 -4.57
CA ASP A 115 24.23 -13.23 -5.53
C ASP A 115 23.38 -11.96 -5.78
N SER A 116 22.09 -11.98 -5.41
CA SER A 116 21.20 -10.82 -5.49
C SER A 116 21.31 -9.88 -4.28
N ARG A 117 22.16 -10.19 -3.31
CA ARG A 117 22.33 -9.46 -2.06
C ARG A 117 23.58 -8.57 -2.10
N PRO A 118 23.52 -7.32 -1.63
CA PRO A 118 24.73 -6.54 -1.37
C PRO A 118 25.60 -7.24 -0.31
N ASP A 119 26.91 -7.30 -0.53
CA ASP A 119 27.88 -7.98 0.34
C ASP A 119 27.85 -7.55 1.81
N ASN A 120 27.37 -6.35 2.09
CA ASN A 120 27.32 -5.74 3.43
C ASN A 120 25.95 -5.88 4.12
N CYS A 121 25.03 -6.67 3.58
CA CYS A 121 23.63 -6.71 4.01
C CYS A 121 23.18 -8.09 4.53
N GLN A 122 24.10 -8.93 4.96
CA GLN A 122 23.78 -10.26 5.49
C GLN A 122 23.64 -10.19 7.02
N GLU A 123 22.44 -10.38 7.54
CA GLU A 123 22.26 -10.79 8.92
C GLU A 123 22.30 -12.32 8.97
N ILE A 124 23.31 -12.83 9.65
CA ILE A 124 23.48 -14.27 9.90
C ILE A 124 23.09 -14.51 11.35
N GLU A 125 21.99 -15.22 11.57
CA GLU A 125 21.69 -15.77 12.88
C GLU A 125 22.21 -17.20 13.00
N ARG A 126 22.83 -17.51 14.12
CA ARG A 126 23.21 -18.90 14.46
C ARG A 126 22.05 -19.57 15.15
N VAL A 127 21.51 -20.60 14.54
CA VAL A 127 20.51 -21.49 15.14
C VAL A 127 21.19 -22.84 15.40
N GLY A 128 21.68 -23.03 16.63
CA GLY A 128 22.52 -24.16 17.00
C GLY A 128 23.93 -24.06 16.39
N ASP A 129 24.40 -25.11 15.75
CA ASP A 129 25.71 -25.15 15.05
C ASP A 129 25.63 -24.73 13.56
N GLU A 130 24.43 -24.40 13.06
CA GLU A 130 24.22 -23.98 11.68
C GLU A 130 24.05 -22.46 11.57
N GLU A 131 24.70 -21.86 10.56
CA GLU A 131 24.51 -20.46 10.20
C GLU A 131 23.30 -20.37 9.24
N GLN A 132 22.23 -19.70 9.67
CA GLN A 132 21.09 -19.40 8.80
C GLN A 132 21.10 -17.92 8.43
N VAL A 133 20.97 -17.65 7.14
CA VAL A 133 20.78 -16.29 6.65
C VAL A 133 19.32 -15.90 6.89
N VAL A 134 19.09 -15.07 7.88
CA VAL A 134 17.74 -14.63 8.31
C VAL A 134 17.22 -13.45 7.49
N GLY A 135 18.05 -12.88 6.63
CA GLY A 135 17.74 -11.70 5.83
C GLY A 135 18.14 -10.40 6.49
N LEU A 136 17.85 -9.29 5.80
CA LEU A 136 18.10 -7.94 6.31
C LEU A 136 17.06 -7.55 7.35
N HIS A 137 17.51 -6.98 8.45
CA HIS A 137 16.63 -6.31 9.39
C HIS A 137 16.31 -4.89 8.89
N LEU A 138 15.14 -4.74 8.27
CA LEU A 138 14.64 -3.46 7.75
C LEU A 138 13.30 -3.09 8.42
N PRO A 139 13.34 -2.65 9.69
CA PRO A 139 12.13 -2.49 10.51
C PRO A 139 11.13 -1.49 9.91
N ASN A 140 11.59 -0.43 9.27
CA ASN A 140 10.71 0.53 8.60
C ASN A 140 10.03 -0.12 7.38
N CYS A 141 10.76 -0.90 6.57
CA CYS A 141 10.18 -1.60 5.43
C CYS A 141 9.13 -2.62 5.89
N ASP A 142 9.44 -3.38 6.93
CA ASP A 142 8.53 -4.36 7.50
C ASP A 142 7.29 -3.71 8.08
N HIS A 143 7.44 -2.62 8.84
CA HIS A 143 6.31 -1.87 9.37
C HIS A 143 5.36 -1.38 8.25
N PHE A 144 5.89 -0.78 7.19
CA PHE A 144 5.04 -0.34 6.07
C PHE A 144 4.41 -1.52 5.32
N ALA A 145 5.14 -2.62 5.09
CA ALA A 145 4.60 -3.80 4.44
C ALA A 145 3.48 -4.46 5.26
N ASP A 146 3.64 -4.49 6.58
CA ASP A 146 2.68 -5.11 7.49
C ASP A 146 1.45 -4.23 7.79
N CYS A 147 1.61 -2.90 7.82
CA CYS A 147 0.58 -1.99 8.34
C CYS A 147 -0.15 -1.15 7.27
N LEU A 148 0.37 -1.08 6.03
CA LEU A 148 -0.19 -0.23 5.00
C LEU A 148 -1.44 -0.84 4.36
N VAL A 149 -2.49 -0.01 4.22
CA VAL A 149 -3.72 -0.34 3.48
C VAL A 149 -3.99 0.72 2.44
N ARG A 150 -4.29 0.30 1.21
CA ARG A 150 -4.76 1.17 0.14
C ARG A 150 -6.28 1.22 0.13
N LEU A 151 -6.82 2.43 0.05
CA LEU A 151 -8.25 2.66 -0.17
C LEU A 151 -8.56 2.71 -1.67
N PRO A 152 -9.82 2.44 -2.08
CA PRO A 152 -10.24 2.59 -3.46
C PRO A 152 -9.99 4.01 -3.97
N LEU A 153 -9.31 4.14 -5.13
CA LEU A 153 -9.11 5.42 -5.79
C LEU A 153 -9.03 5.21 -7.31
N PHE A 154 -10.09 5.61 -8.01
CA PHE A 154 -10.20 5.55 -9.46
C PHE A 154 -11.08 6.69 -9.97
N TYR A 155 -11.05 6.96 -11.27
CA TYR A 155 -11.65 8.16 -11.86
C TYR A 155 -13.17 8.26 -11.64
N GLU A 156 -13.90 7.14 -11.81
CA GLU A 156 -15.36 7.11 -11.71
C GLU A 156 -15.90 7.04 -10.27
N LEU A 157 -15.03 6.99 -9.25
CA LEU A 157 -15.46 6.95 -7.85
C LEU A 157 -16.25 8.22 -7.51
N THR A 158 -17.53 8.05 -7.12
CA THR A 158 -18.41 9.19 -6.81
C THR A 158 -18.13 9.77 -5.43
N ASP A 159 -18.62 10.99 -5.16
CA ASP A 159 -18.44 11.63 -3.86
C ASP A 159 -19.25 10.92 -2.76
N GLU A 160 -20.38 10.32 -3.10
CA GLU A 160 -21.19 9.50 -2.22
C GLU A 160 -20.44 8.21 -1.82
N GLU A 161 -19.74 7.59 -2.77
CA GLU A 161 -18.91 6.41 -2.49
C GLU A 161 -17.70 6.77 -1.64
N VAL A 162 -17.03 7.91 -1.91
CA VAL A 162 -15.94 8.44 -1.07
C VAL A 162 -16.44 8.66 0.36
N LYS A 163 -17.61 9.31 0.51
CA LYS A 163 -18.22 9.52 1.82
C LYS A 163 -18.51 8.19 2.54
N ARG A 164 -19.08 7.21 1.85
CA ARG A 164 -19.35 5.87 2.42
C ARG A 164 -18.07 5.19 2.90
N ILE A 165 -16.97 5.34 2.15
CA ILE A 165 -15.66 4.78 2.51
C ILE A 165 -15.14 5.48 3.77
N LEU A 166 -15.22 6.81 3.84
CA LEU A 166 -14.83 7.60 5.01
C LEU A 166 -15.65 7.22 6.25
N ASP A 167 -16.99 7.14 6.11
CA ASP A 167 -17.88 6.72 7.21
C ASP A 167 -17.50 5.33 7.73
N SER A 168 -17.16 4.39 6.85
CA SER A 168 -16.71 3.04 7.24
C SER A 168 -15.37 3.07 7.98
N CYS A 169 -14.42 3.90 7.55
CA CYS A 169 -13.15 4.10 8.26
C CYS A 169 -13.41 4.67 9.67
N HIS A 170 -14.22 5.72 9.80
CA HIS A 170 -14.57 6.31 11.10
C HIS A 170 -15.25 5.31 12.02
N ASN A 171 -16.18 4.51 11.50
CA ASN A 171 -16.86 3.47 12.29
C ASN A 171 -15.86 2.47 12.86
N PHE A 172 -14.89 2.02 12.09
CA PHE A 172 -13.88 1.08 12.57
C PHE A 172 -13.00 1.69 13.67
N PHE A 173 -12.38 2.83 13.39
CA PHE A 173 -11.41 3.42 14.32
C PHE A 173 -12.06 4.03 15.58
N ASN A 174 -13.31 4.48 15.52
CA ASN A 174 -14.01 4.97 16.71
C ASN A 174 -14.39 3.86 17.68
N THR A 175 -14.62 2.62 17.23
CA THR A 175 -14.84 1.49 18.14
C THR A 175 -13.61 1.13 18.95
N LEU A 176 -12.41 1.40 18.42
CA LEU A 176 -11.14 1.13 19.13
C LEU A 176 -10.80 2.16 20.22
N THR A 177 -11.53 3.26 20.31
CA THR A 177 -11.30 4.32 21.31
C THR A 177 -12.26 4.24 22.50
N THR A 178 -13.16 3.24 22.53
CA THR A 178 -14.19 3.08 23.58
C THR A 178 -13.85 2.01 24.61
N ASP A 179 -12.72 1.36 24.47
CA ASP A 179 -12.14 0.38 25.42
C ASP A 179 -10.90 0.99 26.12
#